data_add211778a4c7b53f59e13da2d434afd
#
_entry.id   add211778a4c7b53f59e13da2d434afd
#
_cell.length_a   1.000
_cell.length_b   1.000
_cell.length_c   1.000
_cell.angle_alpha   90.00
_cell.angle_beta   90.00
_cell.angle_gamma   90.00
#
_symmetry.space_group_name_H-M   'P 1'
#
loop_
_entity.id
_entity.type
_entity.pdbx_description
1 polymer ?
#
loop_
_entity_poly.entity_id
_entity_poly.type
_entity_poly.pdbx_seq_one_letter_code
_entity_poly.pdbx_strand_id
1 'polypeptide(L)'
;GQLIGVVGLFDEIINTSRIEADLNALGFDSVQLESIDDENWERAWLSRFKPACFGNRLWVVPTETEFELSDKDVIRIDPGLAFGTGDHATTRLCLEQLDDISVSGKRVMDFGCGSGVLGIGAAVKGAKEVFCFDIDPRAVEAAKKNAVLNKVDVLVSLPTSILGEVD
;
A
#
# COMPACT_ATOMS: atom_id res chain seq x y z
N GLY A 1 -29.83 -14.86 7.87
CA GLY A 1 -29.00 -13.97 8.70
C GLY A 1 -27.61 -13.88 8.09
N GLN A 2 -27.03 -12.71 8.12
CA GLN A 2 -25.67 -12.48 7.64
C GLN A 2 -24.72 -12.96 8.75
N LEU A 3 -23.80 -13.86 8.44
CA LEU A 3 -22.76 -14.28 9.38
C LEU A 3 -21.75 -13.13 9.51
N ILE A 4 -21.49 -12.71 10.74
CA ILE A 4 -20.48 -11.70 11.06
C ILE A 4 -19.32 -12.42 11.72
N GLY A 5 -18.13 -12.38 11.10
CA GLY A 5 -16.90 -12.85 11.69
C GLY A 5 -16.22 -11.72 12.46
N VAL A 6 -15.74 -12.03 13.67
CA VAL A 6 -14.90 -11.12 14.46
C VAL A 6 -13.53 -11.76 14.62
N VAL A 7 -12.48 -10.99 14.36
CA VAL A 7 -11.08 -11.41 14.51
C VAL A 7 -10.45 -10.60 15.63
N GLY A 8 -9.84 -11.28 16.59
CA GLY A 8 -9.05 -10.68 17.67
C GLY A 8 -7.62 -11.16 17.61
N LEU A 9 -6.66 -10.25 17.88
CA LEU A 9 -5.23 -10.57 18.02
C LEU A 9 -4.86 -10.47 19.50
N PHE A 10 -4.08 -11.42 19.96
CA PHE A 10 -3.67 -11.53 21.36
C PHE A 10 -2.18 -11.84 21.43
N ASP A 11 -1.53 -11.42 22.52
CA ASP A 11 -0.14 -11.76 22.79
C ASP A 11 0.04 -13.24 23.17
N GLU A 12 1.25 -13.80 23.02
CA GLU A 12 1.57 -15.22 23.22
C GLU A 12 1.22 -15.80 24.61
N ILE A 13 1.03 -14.96 25.63
CA ILE A 13 0.82 -15.39 27.02
C ILE A 13 -0.67 -15.52 27.37
N ILE A 14 -1.48 -16.06 26.48
CA ILE A 14 -2.91 -16.13 26.71
C ILE A 14 -3.35 -17.57 26.97
N ASN A 15 -4.23 -17.73 27.95
CA ASN A 15 -4.93 -19.00 28.15
C ASN A 15 -6.02 -19.17 27.11
N THR A 16 -5.68 -19.83 26.00
CA THR A 16 -6.56 -20.07 24.86
C THR A 16 -7.87 -20.76 25.26
N SER A 17 -7.81 -21.73 26.16
CA SER A 17 -9.00 -22.45 26.66
C SER A 17 -9.98 -21.52 27.41
N ARG A 18 -9.48 -20.49 28.07
CA ARG A 18 -10.31 -19.49 28.73
C ARG A 18 -11.00 -18.58 27.72
N ILE A 19 -10.28 -18.14 26.69
CA ILE A 19 -10.85 -17.31 25.62
C ILE A 19 -11.96 -18.06 24.89
N GLU A 20 -11.73 -19.31 24.53
CA GLU A 20 -12.77 -20.16 23.91
C GLU A 20 -14.02 -20.26 24.79
N ALA A 21 -13.84 -20.51 26.11
CA ALA A 21 -14.95 -20.60 27.03
C ALA A 21 -15.73 -19.28 27.17
N ASP A 22 -15.00 -18.15 27.25
CA ASP A 22 -15.61 -16.82 27.39
C ASP A 22 -16.36 -16.43 26.11
N LEU A 23 -15.79 -16.70 24.92
CA LEU A 23 -16.42 -16.42 23.62
C LEU A 23 -17.69 -17.31 23.43
N ASN A 24 -17.60 -18.60 23.75
CA ASN A 24 -18.76 -19.48 23.69
C ASN A 24 -19.86 -19.03 24.65
N ALA A 25 -19.51 -18.55 25.84
CA ALA A 25 -20.47 -17.99 26.80
C ALA A 25 -21.15 -16.70 26.29
N LEU A 26 -20.50 -15.96 25.42
CA LEU A 26 -21.01 -14.76 24.73
C LEU A 26 -21.87 -15.09 23.49
N GLY A 27 -21.99 -16.37 23.13
CA GLY A 27 -22.86 -16.84 22.05
C GLY A 27 -22.21 -16.90 20.69
N PHE A 28 -20.89 -16.97 20.62
CA PHE A 28 -20.17 -17.26 19.36
C PHE A 28 -20.30 -18.77 19.07
N ASP A 29 -20.85 -19.12 17.91
CA ASP A 29 -21.15 -20.53 17.56
C ASP A 29 -19.90 -21.31 17.10
N SER A 30 -18.84 -20.63 16.68
CA SER A 30 -17.57 -21.23 16.32
C SER A 30 -16.39 -20.30 16.63
N VAL A 31 -15.40 -20.83 17.35
CA VAL A 31 -14.17 -20.14 17.68
C VAL A 31 -13.04 -20.92 17.02
N GLN A 32 -12.21 -20.22 16.26
CA GLN A 32 -10.98 -20.77 15.70
C GLN A 32 -9.80 -19.98 16.27
N LEU A 33 -8.85 -20.68 16.87
CA LEU A 33 -7.61 -20.12 17.38
C LEU A 33 -6.47 -20.58 16.47
N GLU A 34 -5.72 -19.64 15.96
CA GLU A 34 -4.56 -19.89 15.10
C GLU A 34 -3.35 -19.21 15.73
N SER A 35 -2.28 -19.96 15.90
CA SER A 35 -0.99 -19.38 16.29
C SER A 35 -0.36 -18.73 15.08
N ILE A 36 -0.01 -17.46 15.22
CA ILE A 36 0.66 -16.69 14.17
C ILE A 36 2.08 -16.42 14.67
N ASP A 37 3.06 -17.06 14.05
CA ASP A 37 4.46 -16.77 14.29
C ASP A 37 4.81 -15.39 13.69
N ASP A 38 5.62 -14.59 14.39
CA ASP A 38 6.01 -13.25 13.94
C ASP A 38 6.64 -13.25 12.53
N GLU A 39 7.39 -14.27 12.17
CA GLU A 39 7.93 -14.42 10.82
C GLU A 39 6.87 -14.72 9.75
N ASN A 40 5.76 -15.34 10.12
CA ASN A 40 4.68 -15.68 9.18
C ASN A 40 3.70 -14.52 8.97
N TRP A 41 3.61 -13.59 9.90
CA TRP A 41 2.71 -12.43 9.77
C TRP A 41 3.10 -11.54 8.60
N GLU A 42 4.36 -11.15 8.50
CA GLU A 42 4.85 -10.35 7.37
C GLU A 42 4.70 -11.10 6.04
N ARG A 43 5.01 -12.39 6.02
CA ARG A 43 4.87 -13.22 4.82
C ARG A 43 3.43 -13.52 4.44
N ALA A 44 2.54 -13.77 5.41
CA ALA A 44 1.14 -14.02 5.15
C ALA A 44 0.45 -12.78 4.56
N TRP A 45 0.87 -11.58 4.97
CA TRP A 45 0.37 -10.34 4.40
C TRP A 45 0.94 -10.09 3.00
N LEU A 46 2.23 -10.33 2.79
CA LEU A 46 2.88 -10.26 1.48
C LEU A 46 2.24 -11.22 0.46
N SER A 47 1.84 -12.41 0.88
CA SER A 47 1.18 -13.40 0.00
C SER A 47 -0.21 -12.95 -0.50
N ARG A 48 -0.85 -12.01 0.18
CA ARG A 48 -2.15 -11.43 -0.23
C ARG A 48 -1.98 -10.34 -1.28
N PHE A 49 -0.81 -9.70 -1.34
CA PHE A 49 -0.54 -8.66 -2.30
C PHE A 49 -0.15 -9.28 -3.65
N LYS A 50 -1.09 -9.22 -4.59
CA LYS A 50 -0.93 -9.78 -5.94
C LYS A 50 -0.88 -8.66 -6.97
N PRO A 51 -0.26 -8.89 -8.15
CA PRO A 51 -0.35 -7.96 -9.26
C PRO A 51 -1.80 -7.58 -9.54
N ALA A 52 -2.07 -6.29 -9.60
CA ALA A 52 -3.40 -5.76 -9.85
C ALA A 52 -3.37 -4.71 -10.97
N CYS A 53 -4.36 -4.78 -11.86
CA CYS A 53 -4.57 -3.81 -12.92
C CYS A 53 -5.57 -2.75 -12.45
N PHE A 54 -5.26 -1.50 -12.73
CA PHE A 54 -6.09 -0.34 -12.47
C PHE A 54 -6.38 0.36 -13.80
N GLY A 55 -7.64 0.39 -14.18
CA GLY A 55 -8.01 0.84 -15.52
C GLY A 55 -7.60 -0.16 -16.61
N ASN A 56 -6.97 0.32 -17.68
CA ASN A 56 -6.64 -0.47 -18.87
C ASN A 56 -5.15 -0.84 -18.97
N ARG A 57 -4.25 -0.01 -18.43
CA ARG A 57 -2.81 -0.10 -18.67
C ARG A 57 -1.96 -0.11 -17.40
N LEU A 58 -2.41 0.54 -16.33
CA LEU A 58 -1.63 0.74 -15.12
C LEU A 58 -1.66 -0.50 -14.22
N TRP A 59 -0.50 -1.04 -13.91
CA TRP A 59 -0.35 -2.19 -13.03
C TRP A 59 0.45 -1.84 -11.78
N VAL A 60 0.00 -2.31 -10.64
CA VAL A 60 0.77 -2.30 -9.39
C VAL A 60 1.17 -3.74 -9.06
N VAL A 61 2.45 -3.96 -8.84
CA VAL A 61 3.05 -5.29 -8.73
C VAL A 61 3.97 -5.33 -7.50
N PRO A 62 3.88 -6.39 -6.68
CA PRO A 62 4.85 -6.61 -5.59
C PRO A 62 6.28 -6.73 -6.14
N THR A 63 7.25 -6.24 -5.37
CA THR A 63 8.67 -6.25 -5.75
C THR A 63 9.20 -7.62 -6.13
N GLU A 64 8.80 -8.66 -5.39
CA GLU A 64 9.32 -10.01 -5.53
C GLU A 64 8.61 -10.84 -6.62
N THR A 65 7.64 -10.24 -7.32
CA THR A 65 6.86 -10.95 -8.33
C THR A 65 7.53 -10.86 -9.68
N GLU A 66 7.80 -12.01 -10.31
CA GLU A 66 8.16 -12.07 -11.72
C GLU A 66 6.96 -11.63 -12.56
N PHE A 67 7.04 -10.45 -13.13
CA PHE A 67 5.95 -9.86 -13.89
C PHE A 67 6.52 -8.96 -14.99
N GLU A 68 6.27 -9.31 -16.23
CA GLU A 68 6.65 -8.52 -17.40
C GLU A 68 5.46 -8.43 -18.34
N LEU A 69 5.07 -7.23 -18.66
CA LEU A 69 4.12 -6.93 -19.74
C LEU A 69 4.74 -5.84 -20.61
N SER A 70 5.00 -6.16 -21.86
CA SER A 70 5.34 -5.16 -22.87
C SER A 70 4.14 -4.25 -23.08
N ASP A 71 4.18 -3.01 -23.22
CA ASP A 71 3.10 -2.04 -23.49
C ASP A 71 2.19 -1.68 -22.29
N LYS A 72 2.60 -1.98 -21.06
CA LYS A 72 1.87 -1.60 -19.84
C LYS A 72 2.72 -0.72 -18.94
N ASP A 73 2.03 0.14 -18.20
CA ASP A 73 2.63 0.99 -17.20
C ASP A 73 2.70 0.20 -15.87
N VAL A 74 3.88 -0.29 -15.51
CA VAL A 74 4.06 -1.16 -14.34
C VAL A 74 4.75 -0.40 -13.22
N ILE A 75 4.10 -0.38 -12.06
CA ILE A 75 4.63 0.18 -10.81
C ILE A 75 5.00 -0.98 -9.88
N ARG A 76 6.24 -1.06 -9.46
CA ARG A 76 6.69 -2.02 -8.46
C ARG A 76 6.67 -1.37 -7.07
N ILE A 77 6.01 -2.02 -6.12
CA ILE A 77 5.90 -1.53 -4.75
C ILE A 77 6.37 -2.61 -3.78
N ASP A 78 7.18 -2.20 -2.82
CA ASP A 78 7.44 -3.02 -1.64
C ASP A 78 6.29 -2.85 -0.65
N PRO A 79 5.46 -3.88 -0.48
CA PRO A 79 4.26 -3.78 0.34
C PRO A 79 4.57 -3.65 1.86
N GLY A 80 5.78 -4.00 2.30
CA GLY A 80 6.17 -3.96 3.71
C GLY A 80 6.50 -2.57 4.25
N LEU A 81 6.64 -1.56 3.40
CA LEU A 81 7.22 -0.28 3.78
C LEU A 81 6.23 0.81 4.18
N ALA A 82 5.02 0.87 3.60
CA ALA A 82 4.05 1.93 3.88
C ALA A 82 2.63 1.62 3.39
N PHE A 83 1.66 2.39 3.90
CA PHE A 83 0.27 2.39 3.42
C PHE A 83 0.18 2.83 1.95
N GLY A 84 -0.80 2.31 1.22
CA GLY A 84 -1.06 2.73 -0.18
C GLY A 84 -0.58 1.73 -1.23
N THR A 85 -0.69 0.43 -0.96
CA THR A 85 -0.36 -0.66 -1.89
C THR A 85 -1.38 -0.83 -3.03
N GLY A 86 -2.49 -0.08 -3.02
CA GLY A 86 -3.58 -0.21 -3.98
C GLY A 86 -4.81 -0.97 -3.46
N ASP A 87 -4.71 -1.68 -2.33
CA ASP A 87 -5.83 -2.44 -1.76
C ASP A 87 -6.95 -1.56 -1.19
N HIS A 88 -6.61 -0.37 -0.69
CA HIS A 88 -7.61 0.54 -0.18
C HIS A 88 -8.45 1.13 -1.32
N ALA A 89 -9.77 1.20 -1.13
CA ALA A 89 -10.70 1.67 -2.16
C ALA A 89 -10.36 3.06 -2.71
N THR A 90 -9.89 3.98 -1.87
CA THR A 90 -9.49 5.34 -2.29
C THR A 90 -8.25 5.31 -3.18
N THR A 91 -7.23 4.52 -2.83
CA THR A 91 -6.02 4.35 -3.65
C THR A 91 -6.36 3.73 -5.00
N ARG A 92 -7.24 2.72 -5.01
CA ARG A 92 -7.75 2.09 -6.23
C ARG A 92 -8.38 3.12 -7.17
N LEU A 93 -9.32 3.91 -6.67
CA LEU A 93 -10.01 4.93 -7.46
C LEU A 93 -9.04 5.97 -8.03
N CYS A 94 -8.05 6.40 -7.23
CA CYS A 94 -7.03 7.34 -7.71
C CYS A 94 -6.15 6.72 -8.81
N LEU A 95 -5.78 5.44 -8.69
CA LEU A 95 -4.99 4.74 -9.72
C LEU A 95 -5.80 4.55 -11.01
N GLU A 96 -7.09 4.19 -10.91
CA GLU A 96 -7.98 4.09 -12.06
C GLU A 96 -8.13 5.45 -12.76
N GLN A 97 -8.31 6.54 -12.02
CA GLN A 97 -8.34 7.89 -12.58
C GLN A 97 -6.99 8.28 -13.18
N LEU A 98 -5.88 7.93 -12.54
CA LEU A 98 -4.56 8.19 -13.07
C LEU A 98 -4.33 7.46 -14.40
N ASP A 99 -4.87 6.25 -14.57
CA ASP A 99 -4.80 5.51 -15.84
C ASP A 99 -5.54 6.25 -16.96
N ASP A 100 -6.69 6.82 -16.67
CA ASP A 100 -7.53 7.51 -17.66
C ASP A 100 -6.99 8.88 -18.08
N ILE A 101 -6.30 9.60 -17.18
CA ILE A 101 -5.82 10.95 -17.49
C ILE A 101 -4.46 10.94 -18.18
N SER A 102 -4.23 11.92 -19.05
CA SER A 102 -2.90 12.16 -19.63
C SER A 102 -2.07 13.05 -18.72
N VAL A 103 -1.02 12.49 -18.14
CA VAL A 103 -0.03 13.22 -17.32
C VAL A 103 1.30 13.45 -18.04
N SER A 104 1.47 12.93 -19.25
CA SER A 104 2.69 13.05 -20.03
C SER A 104 3.10 14.51 -20.22
N GLY A 105 4.35 14.82 -19.87
CA GLY A 105 4.91 16.17 -19.93
C GLY A 105 4.40 17.15 -18.87
N LYS A 106 3.51 16.73 -17.97
CA LYS A 106 2.94 17.57 -16.92
C LYS A 106 3.76 17.54 -15.63
N ARG A 107 3.54 18.54 -14.80
CA ARG A 107 3.99 18.56 -13.41
C ARG A 107 2.89 17.97 -12.54
N VAL A 108 3.25 17.04 -11.67
CA VAL A 108 2.30 16.31 -10.79
C VAL A 108 2.75 16.47 -9.35
N MET A 109 1.79 16.66 -8.46
CA MET A 109 2.00 16.67 -7.02
C MET A 109 1.11 15.60 -6.37
N ASP A 110 1.76 14.71 -5.60
CA ASP A 110 1.12 13.69 -4.78
C ASP A 110 1.24 14.09 -3.31
N PHE A 111 0.15 14.53 -2.70
CA PHE A 111 0.11 15.06 -1.35
C PHE A 111 -0.52 14.04 -0.40
N GLY A 112 0.23 13.58 0.61
CA GLY A 112 -0.10 12.40 1.40
C GLY A 112 0.27 11.12 0.64
N CYS A 113 1.48 11.07 0.10
CA CYS A 113 1.87 10.08 -0.90
C CYS A 113 1.98 8.64 -0.36
N GLY A 114 2.12 8.43 0.95
CA GLY A 114 2.28 7.11 1.53
C GLY A 114 3.44 6.32 0.90
N SER A 115 3.12 5.21 0.25
CA SER A 115 4.09 4.41 -0.52
C SER A 115 4.66 5.10 -1.76
N GLY A 116 4.09 6.24 -2.17
CA GLY A 116 4.42 6.95 -3.39
C GLY A 116 3.77 6.37 -4.66
N VAL A 117 2.85 5.42 -4.52
CA VAL A 117 2.30 4.67 -5.67
C VAL A 117 1.68 5.57 -6.75
N LEU A 118 0.98 6.64 -6.37
CA LEU A 118 0.36 7.56 -7.33
C LEU A 118 1.40 8.44 -8.02
N GLY A 119 2.32 9.03 -7.27
CA GLY A 119 3.40 9.84 -7.83
C GLY A 119 4.31 9.02 -8.74
N ILE A 120 4.71 7.82 -8.32
CA ILE A 120 5.50 6.89 -9.13
C ILE A 120 4.73 6.51 -10.39
N GLY A 121 3.42 6.22 -10.27
CA GLY A 121 2.55 5.95 -11.42
C GLY A 121 2.51 7.11 -12.41
N ALA A 122 2.42 8.35 -11.92
CA ALA A 122 2.50 9.53 -12.78
C ALA A 122 3.85 9.63 -13.51
N ALA A 123 4.96 9.34 -12.83
CA ALA A 123 6.28 9.35 -13.43
C ALA A 123 6.43 8.25 -14.50
N VAL A 124 5.96 7.02 -14.22
CA VAL A 124 5.93 5.90 -15.19
C VAL A 124 5.10 6.27 -16.43
N LYS A 125 4.01 7.00 -16.27
CA LYS A 125 3.17 7.51 -17.38
C LYS A 125 3.76 8.73 -18.09
N GLY A 126 5.01 9.13 -17.79
CA GLY A 126 5.73 10.17 -18.48
C GLY A 126 5.46 11.59 -17.99
N ALA A 127 5.06 11.78 -16.74
CA ALA A 127 5.04 13.10 -16.12
C ALA A 127 6.46 13.72 -16.17
N LYS A 128 6.54 15.02 -16.43
CA LYS A 128 7.82 15.73 -16.57
C LYS A 128 8.51 15.93 -15.21
N GLU A 129 7.74 16.26 -14.20
CA GLU A 129 8.22 16.51 -12.85
C GLU A 129 7.19 15.95 -11.87
N VAL A 130 7.64 15.21 -10.88
CA VAL A 130 6.76 14.64 -9.85
C VAL A 130 7.26 14.98 -8.46
N PHE A 131 6.36 15.50 -7.63
CA PHE A 131 6.61 15.87 -6.25
C PHE A 131 5.71 15.04 -5.34
N CYS A 132 6.29 14.29 -4.42
CA CYS A 132 5.59 13.50 -3.43
C CYS A 132 5.84 14.03 -2.03
N PHE A 133 4.78 14.26 -1.27
CA PHE A 133 4.86 14.80 0.09
C PHE A 133 4.09 13.92 1.05
N ASP A 134 4.67 13.67 2.22
CA ASP A 134 3.97 13.04 3.33
C ASP A 134 4.45 13.62 4.66
N ILE A 135 3.57 13.67 5.66
CA ILE A 135 3.90 14.13 7.01
C ILE A 135 4.63 13.05 7.83
N ASP A 136 4.48 11.78 7.45
CA ASP A 136 5.18 10.66 8.10
C ASP A 136 6.56 10.44 7.45
N PRO A 137 7.67 10.61 8.20
CA PRO A 137 9.01 10.34 7.69
C PRO A 137 9.19 8.92 7.16
N ARG A 138 8.46 7.94 7.69
CA ARG A 138 8.52 6.54 7.24
C ARG A 138 7.88 6.39 5.86
N ALA A 139 6.78 7.10 5.60
CA ALA A 139 6.17 7.17 4.27
C ALA A 139 7.11 7.81 3.26
N VAL A 140 7.77 8.92 3.62
CA VAL A 140 8.79 9.57 2.78
C VAL A 140 9.94 8.61 2.44
N GLU A 141 10.42 7.83 3.40
CA GLU A 141 11.47 6.84 3.16
C GLU A 141 10.99 5.70 2.25
N ALA A 142 9.78 5.20 2.47
CA ALA A 142 9.17 4.17 1.64
C ALA A 142 8.99 4.63 0.19
N ALA A 143 8.43 5.82 -0.01
CA ALA A 143 8.25 6.39 -1.34
C ALA A 143 9.58 6.59 -2.08
N LYS A 144 10.65 7.02 -1.41
CA LYS A 144 12.01 7.10 -1.98
C LYS A 144 12.51 5.74 -2.44
N LYS A 145 12.39 4.71 -1.60
CA LYS A 145 12.81 3.35 -1.95
C LYS A 145 12.04 2.83 -3.15
N ASN A 146 10.71 3.03 -3.17
CA ASN A 146 9.87 2.63 -4.27
C ASN A 146 10.18 3.40 -5.57
N ALA A 147 10.51 4.70 -5.51
CA ALA A 147 10.94 5.47 -6.67
C ALA A 147 12.23 4.91 -7.29
N VAL A 148 13.23 4.60 -6.45
CA VAL A 148 14.48 3.96 -6.89
C VAL A 148 14.20 2.60 -7.54
N LEU A 149 13.33 1.79 -6.94
CA LEU A 149 12.92 0.49 -7.46
C LEU A 149 12.32 0.57 -8.87
N ASN A 150 11.52 1.61 -9.12
CA ASN A 150 10.90 1.86 -10.42
C ASN A 150 11.79 2.63 -11.39
N LYS A 151 12.99 3.04 -10.98
CA LYS A 151 13.96 3.82 -11.78
C LYS A 151 13.35 5.13 -12.31
N VAL A 152 12.52 5.77 -11.52
CA VAL A 152 11.90 7.05 -11.84
C VAL A 152 12.47 8.16 -10.97
N ASP A 153 12.54 9.36 -11.54
CA ASP A 153 12.99 10.57 -10.83
C ASP A 153 11.75 11.26 -10.23
N VAL A 154 11.65 11.18 -8.91
CA VAL A 154 10.54 11.75 -8.12
C VAL A 154 11.13 12.47 -6.92
N LEU A 155 10.77 13.72 -6.72
CA LEU A 155 11.16 14.45 -5.52
C LEU A 155 10.24 14.06 -4.36
N VAL A 156 10.80 13.40 -3.35
CA VAL A 156 10.04 12.97 -2.17
C VAL A 156 10.56 13.66 -0.91
N SER A 157 9.68 14.37 -0.19
CA SER A 157 10.08 15.10 1.00
C SER A 157 8.91 15.32 2.00
N LEU A 158 9.27 15.82 3.19
CA LEU A 158 8.30 16.36 4.13
C LEU A 158 7.75 17.71 3.61
N PRO A 159 6.49 18.07 3.86
CA PRO A 159 5.89 19.34 3.41
C PRO A 159 6.63 20.58 3.88
N THR A 160 7.19 20.55 5.08
CA THR A 160 7.94 21.66 5.71
C THR A 160 9.20 22.06 4.94
N SER A 161 9.76 21.16 4.12
CA SER A 161 10.94 21.45 3.31
C SER A 161 10.66 22.36 2.11
N ILE A 162 9.39 22.59 1.79
CA ILE A 162 8.98 23.36 0.60
C ILE A 162 8.34 24.69 0.99
N LEU A 163 7.56 24.70 2.05
CA LEU A 163 6.78 25.87 2.43
C LEU A 163 7.62 26.97 3.09
N GLY A 164 8.88 26.71 3.47
CA GLY A 164 9.60 27.63 4.33
C GLY A 164 8.85 27.82 5.65
N GLU A 165 9.38 28.60 6.57
CA GLU A 165 8.59 29.09 7.70
C GLU A 165 7.50 30.00 7.12
N VAL A 166 6.25 29.57 7.22
CA VAL A 166 5.08 30.42 6.95
C VAL A 166 4.83 31.18 8.24
N ASP A 167 5.15 32.46 8.23
CA ASP A 167 4.82 33.38 9.32
C ASP A 167 3.30 33.52 9.50
#